data_be52a9eca3d527deba02f46a3d8fb968
#
_entry.id   be52a9eca3d527deba02f46a3d8fb968
#
_cell.length_a   1.000
_cell.length_b   1.000
_cell.length_c   1.000
_cell.angle_alpha   90.00
_cell.angle_beta   90.00
_cell.angle_gamma   90.00
#
_symmetry.space_group_name_H-M   'P 1'
#
loop_
_entity.id
_entity.type
_entity.pdbx_description
1 polymer ?
#
loop_
_entity_poly.entity_id
_entity_poly.type
_entity_poly.pdbx_seq_one_letter_code
_entity_poly.pdbx_strand_id
1 'polypeptide(L)'
;MRLFLAAAAATLMAAPLAAEDHAMSLEEVLAADMRDDDRARDQYRHPAETLQFFGVEPGMTVAEFGPGGGWYTRVLAPYLSHGGKYIAFDQDSDGRTYRDRAQEVRAKGWTERFTQALGSMEGVNAANAAAFEIDEMPEGTEGTVDRVLIFRSMHGLNMSNSADDVLKAARRMLKDDGMVGVVQHRAPEGASYDDYGARQRGYMRTQDVIAIFEANGFELAAQSEINANPKDPADWEGGVWTMPPTLSGDDAMDARTRNLGESDRMTLLFKKAD
;
A
#
# COMPACT_ATOMS: atom_id res chain seq x y z
N MET A 1 -66.48 -23.20 42.80
CA MET A 1 -65.12 -23.69 42.62
C MET A 1 -64.67 -23.18 41.25
N ARG A 2 -63.87 -22.08 41.21
CA ARG A 2 -63.40 -21.45 39.96
C ARG A 2 -61.93 -21.84 39.75
N LEU A 3 -61.68 -22.58 38.69
CA LEU A 3 -60.29 -22.89 38.24
C LEU A 3 -59.70 -21.67 37.50
N PHE A 4 -58.58 -21.21 37.99
CA PHE A 4 -57.73 -20.27 37.28
C PHE A 4 -56.69 -21.07 36.44
N LEU A 5 -56.75 -20.97 35.09
CA LEU A 5 -55.69 -21.40 34.22
C LEU A 5 -54.66 -20.27 34.16
N ALA A 6 -53.41 -20.54 34.58
CA ALA A 6 -52.28 -19.67 34.36
C ALA A 6 -51.63 -20.03 33.03
N ALA A 7 -51.65 -19.11 32.09
CA ALA A 7 -50.89 -19.25 30.83
C ALA A 7 -49.45 -18.76 31.06
N ALA A 8 -48.48 -19.65 30.93
CA ALA A 8 -47.07 -19.31 30.96
C ALA A 8 -46.65 -18.85 29.54
N ALA A 9 -46.33 -17.58 29.39
CA ALA A 9 -45.72 -17.05 28.17
C ALA A 9 -44.20 -17.38 28.18
N ALA A 10 -43.79 -18.27 27.29
CA ALA A 10 -42.40 -18.53 27.06
C ALA A 10 -41.82 -17.43 26.14
N THR A 11 -41.00 -16.55 26.70
CA THR A 11 -40.25 -15.54 25.95
C THR A 11 -39.04 -16.25 25.31
N LEU A 12 -39.08 -16.48 24.00
CA LEU A 12 -37.91 -16.88 23.24
C LEU A 12 -36.94 -15.67 23.18
N MET A 13 -35.87 -15.72 23.94
CA MET A 13 -34.73 -14.83 23.73
C MET A 13 -34.02 -15.31 22.46
N ALA A 14 -34.13 -14.53 21.38
CA ALA A 14 -33.25 -14.67 20.21
C ALA A 14 -31.83 -14.32 20.67
N ALA A 15 -30.93 -15.30 20.70
CA ALA A 15 -29.52 -15.04 20.82
C ALA A 15 -29.09 -14.21 19.60
N PRO A 16 -28.21 -13.18 19.77
CA PRO A 16 -27.66 -12.51 18.64
C PRO A 16 -26.94 -13.56 17.80
N LEU A 17 -27.25 -13.63 16.48
CA LEU A 17 -26.42 -14.37 15.54
C LEU A 17 -25.03 -13.75 15.66
N ALA A 18 -24.05 -14.53 16.12
CA ALA A 18 -22.67 -14.17 15.94
C ALA A 18 -22.48 -13.98 14.43
N ALA A 19 -22.00 -12.80 14.01
CA ALA A 19 -21.59 -12.59 12.64
C ALA A 19 -20.60 -13.72 12.31
N GLU A 20 -20.92 -14.55 11.33
CA GLU A 20 -19.98 -15.56 10.89
C GLU A 20 -18.72 -14.83 10.41
N ASP A 21 -17.61 -15.14 11.02
CA ASP A 21 -16.29 -14.59 10.72
C ASP A 21 -15.84 -15.18 9.36
N HIS A 22 -16.37 -14.63 8.27
CA HIS A 22 -16.06 -15.09 6.92
C HIS A 22 -15.03 -14.18 6.24
N ALA A 23 -14.18 -14.77 5.41
CA ALA A 23 -13.22 -14.05 4.61
C ALA A 23 -13.93 -13.08 3.64
N MET A 24 -13.60 -11.79 3.72
CA MET A 24 -14.14 -10.80 2.79
C MET A 24 -13.54 -11.02 1.40
N SER A 25 -14.39 -11.03 0.38
CA SER A 25 -13.94 -10.93 -1.00
C SER A 25 -13.33 -9.54 -1.28
N LEU A 26 -12.53 -9.42 -2.33
CA LEU A 26 -11.98 -8.12 -2.71
C LEU A 26 -13.08 -7.09 -3.03
N GLU A 27 -14.18 -7.52 -3.64
CA GLU A 27 -15.33 -6.67 -3.94
C GLU A 27 -15.99 -6.14 -2.66
N GLU A 28 -16.21 -6.99 -1.66
CA GLU A 28 -16.75 -6.58 -0.35
C GLU A 28 -15.83 -5.59 0.37
N VAL A 29 -14.51 -5.85 0.36
CA VAL A 29 -13.54 -4.92 0.94
C VAL A 29 -13.55 -3.57 0.23
N LEU A 30 -13.60 -3.56 -1.11
CA LEU A 30 -13.64 -2.31 -1.89
C LEU A 30 -14.93 -1.51 -1.65
N ALA A 31 -16.03 -2.18 -1.32
CA ALA A 31 -17.33 -1.58 -1.00
C ALA A 31 -17.50 -1.20 0.48
N ALA A 32 -16.59 -1.63 1.38
CA ALA A 32 -16.73 -1.44 2.82
C ALA A 32 -16.77 0.05 3.25
N ASP A 33 -17.57 0.36 4.26
CA ASP A 33 -17.78 1.74 4.76
C ASP A 33 -16.49 2.40 5.24
N MET A 34 -15.55 1.63 5.78
CA MET A 34 -14.22 2.12 6.17
C MET A 34 -13.43 2.76 5.02
N ARG A 35 -13.86 2.57 3.77
CA ARG A 35 -13.26 3.14 2.56
C ARG A 35 -14.05 4.29 1.93
N ASP A 36 -15.08 4.83 2.60
CA ASP A 36 -15.91 5.90 2.04
C ASP A 36 -15.11 7.10 1.51
N ASP A 37 -14.10 7.54 2.27
CA ASP A 37 -13.21 8.62 1.88
C ASP A 37 -12.19 8.21 0.79
N ASP A 38 -11.97 6.92 0.62
CA ASP A 38 -10.97 6.38 -0.33
C ASP A 38 -11.57 6.08 -1.71
N ARG A 39 -12.85 5.65 -1.78
CA ARG A 39 -13.49 5.13 -3.00
C ARG A 39 -13.50 6.10 -4.17
N ALA A 40 -13.57 7.40 -3.92
CA ALA A 40 -13.50 8.41 -4.97
C ALA A 40 -12.21 8.31 -5.81
N ARG A 41 -11.17 7.68 -5.27
CA ARG A 41 -9.85 7.53 -5.90
C ARG A 41 -9.68 6.18 -6.62
N ASP A 42 -10.59 5.21 -6.44
CA ASP A 42 -10.50 3.89 -7.05
C ASP A 42 -10.47 3.98 -8.58
N GLN A 43 -11.24 4.92 -9.17
CA GLN A 43 -11.23 5.20 -10.60
C GLN A 43 -9.87 5.63 -11.18
N TYR A 44 -8.93 6.05 -10.35
CA TYR A 44 -7.58 6.48 -10.74
C TYR A 44 -6.51 5.47 -10.29
N ARG A 45 -6.83 4.57 -9.36
CA ARG A 45 -5.89 3.64 -8.73
C ARG A 45 -6.14 2.18 -9.06
N HIS A 46 -7.31 1.90 -9.64
CA HIS A 46 -7.71 0.58 -10.13
C HIS A 46 -7.30 -0.55 -9.16
N PRO A 47 -7.72 -0.50 -7.87
CA PRO A 47 -7.19 -1.40 -6.85
C PRO A 47 -7.43 -2.88 -7.18
N ALA A 48 -8.61 -3.24 -7.69
CA ALA A 48 -8.93 -4.62 -8.05
C ALA A 48 -7.99 -5.14 -9.14
N GLU A 49 -7.89 -4.40 -10.25
CA GLU A 49 -7.08 -4.77 -11.41
C GLU A 49 -5.58 -4.75 -11.06
N THR A 50 -5.15 -3.81 -10.21
CA THR A 50 -3.75 -3.73 -9.76
C THR A 50 -3.37 -4.93 -8.91
N LEU A 51 -4.20 -5.30 -7.92
CA LEU A 51 -3.94 -6.47 -7.07
C LEU A 51 -4.05 -7.78 -7.85
N GLN A 52 -4.99 -7.87 -8.80
CA GLN A 52 -5.07 -9.01 -9.71
C GLN A 52 -3.82 -9.14 -10.59
N PHE A 53 -3.31 -8.04 -11.14
CA PHE A 53 -2.07 -8.03 -11.92
C PHE A 53 -0.86 -8.47 -11.08
N PHE A 54 -0.81 -8.09 -9.81
CA PHE A 54 0.23 -8.55 -8.87
C PHE A 54 0.01 -9.97 -8.38
N GLY A 55 -1.10 -10.62 -8.74
CA GLY A 55 -1.45 -11.98 -8.32
C GLY A 55 -1.63 -12.09 -6.81
N VAL A 56 -2.27 -11.10 -6.17
CA VAL A 56 -2.58 -11.13 -4.74
C VAL A 56 -3.84 -11.93 -4.48
N GLU A 57 -3.74 -12.93 -3.62
CA GLU A 57 -4.84 -13.82 -3.23
C GLU A 57 -5.04 -13.83 -1.70
N PRO A 58 -6.25 -14.14 -1.19
CA PRO A 58 -6.58 -14.02 0.25
C PRO A 58 -5.70 -14.84 1.18
N GLY A 59 -5.22 -16.01 0.73
CA GLY A 59 -4.37 -16.92 1.52
C GLY A 59 -2.90 -16.54 1.60
N MET A 60 -2.48 -15.46 0.93
CA MET A 60 -1.08 -15.05 0.84
C MET A 60 -0.60 -14.26 2.06
N THR A 61 0.70 -14.29 2.29
CA THR A 61 1.42 -13.31 3.11
C THR A 61 1.87 -12.17 2.20
N VAL A 62 1.33 -10.97 2.41
CA VAL A 62 1.66 -9.78 1.61
C VAL A 62 2.26 -8.70 2.49
N ALA A 63 3.40 -8.16 2.06
CA ALA A 63 4.07 -7.05 2.74
C ALA A 63 3.93 -5.75 1.93
N GLU A 64 3.44 -4.68 2.56
CA GLU A 64 3.32 -3.33 1.99
C GLU A 64 4.43 -2.44 2.55
N PHE A 65 5.24 -1.87 1.67
CA PHE A 65 6.27 -0.91 2.05
C PHE A 65 5.70 0.50 2.14
N GLY A 66 6.00 1.18 3.26
CA GLY A 66 5.68 2.59 3.45
C GLY A 66 4.19 2.91 3.23
N PRO A 67 3.26 2.29 3.97
CA PRO A 67 1.80 2.37 3.72
C PRO A 67 1.25 3.79 3.80
N GLY A 68 2.00 4.74 4.35
CA GLY A 68 1.64 6.15 4.48
C GLY A 68 0.32 6.34 5.22
N GLY A 69 -0.69 6.93 4.57
CA GLY A 69 -2.03 7.11 5.15
C GLY A 69 -2.92 5.86 5.07
N GLY A 70 -2.39 4.69 4.71
CA GLY A 70 -3.08 3.40 4.78
C GLY A 70 -4.14 3.17 3.70
N TRP A 71 -4.04 3.82 2.54
CA TRP A 71 -5.04 3.66 1.49
C TRP A 71 -5.11 2.22 0.96
N TYR A 72 -3.95 1.60 0.62
CA TYR A 72 -3.90 0.18 0.26
C TYR A 72 -4.00 -0.73 1.49
N THR A 73 -3.56 -0.31 2.66
CA THR A 73 -3.73 -1.04 3.91
C THR A 73 -5.21 -1.37 4.18
N ARG A 74 -6.13 -0.37 3.96
CA ARG A 74 -7.58 -0.57 4.09
C ARG A 74 -8.19 -1.48 3.01
N VAL A 75 -7.40 -1.91 2.05
CA VAL A 75 -7.78 -2.98 1.10
C VAL A 75 -7.11 -4.30 1.50
N LEU A 76 -5.79 -4.29 1.67
CA LEU A 76 -4.99 -5.50 1.87
C LEU A 76 -5.23 -6.15 3.23
N ALA A 77 -5.26 -5.37 4.32
CA ALA A 77 -5.35 -5.95 5.65
C ALA A 77 -6.67 -6.71 5.90
N PRO A 78 -7.86 -6.19 5.57
CA PRO A 78 -9.10 -6.97 5.70
C PRO A 78 -9.19 -8.12 4.67
N TYR A 79 -8.71 -7.92 3.42
CA TYR A 79 -8.73 -8.95 2.39
C TYR A 79 -7.89 -10.19 2.75
N LEU A 80 -6.78 -9.99 3.45
CA LEU A 80 -5.85 -11.05 3.88
C LEU A 80 -6.16 -11.60 5.27
N SER A 81 -7.13 -11.05 5.99
CA SER A 81 -7.37 -11.36 7.41
C SER A 81 -7.76 -12.81 7.69
N HIS A 82 -8.32 -13.52 6.69
CA HIS A 82 -8.78 -14.89 6.83
C HIS A 82 -7.92 -15.83 5.96
N GLY A 83 -6.92 -16.44 6.59
CA GLY A 83 -6.05 -17.42 5.95
C GLY A 83 -4.75 -16.88 5.36
N GLY A 84 -4.62 -15.57 5.19
CA GLY A 84 -3.40 -14.87 4.80
C GLY A 84 -2.80 -14.04 5.93
N LYS A 85 -1.79 -13.22 5.60
CA LYS A 85 -1.15 -12.30 6.54
C LYS A 85 -0.82 -10.98 5.85
N TYR A 86 -1.16 -9.87 6.50
CA TYR A 86 -0.74 -8.53 6.09
C TYR A 86 0.46 -8.07 6.92
N ILE A 87 1.50 -7.57 6.25
CA ILE A 87 2.69 -6.98 6.88
C ILE A 87 2.86 -5.57 6.36
N ALA A 88 2.90 -4.58 7.25
CA ALA A 88 3.40 -3.26 6.94
C ALA A 88 4.87 -3.16 7.30
N PHE A 89 5.71 -2.62 6.44
CA PHE A 89 7.10 -2.38 6.81
C PHE A 89 7.60 -1.02 6.29
N ASP A 90 8.56 -0.44 7.00
CA ASP A 90 9.15 0.85 6.65
C ASP A 90 10.67 0.81 6.84
N GLN A 91 11.35 1.87 6.43
CA GLN A 91 12.78 2.05 6.61
C GLN A 91 13.14 2.12 8.10
N ASP A 92 14.38 1.72 8.42
CA ASP A 92 15.00 2.04 9.71
C ASP A 92 14.94 3.54 10.00
N SER A 93 14.31 3.89 11.12
CA SER A 93 14.15 5.26 11.56
C SER A 93 15.36 5.79 12.34
N ASP A 94 16.23 4.93 12.86
CA ASP A 94 17.36 5.34 13.70
C ASP A 94 18.54 5.91 12.89
N GLY A 95 18.76 5.40 11.69
CA GLY A 95 19.84 5.87 10.80
C GLY A 95 19.55 7.16 10.02
N ARG A 96 18.37 7.78 10.20
CA ARG A 96 17.89 8.88 9.35
C ARG A 96 18.17 10.27 9.94
N THR A 97 18.39 11.23 9.02
CA THR A 97 18.41 12.66 9.38
C THR A 97 17.00 13.24 9.25
N TYR A 98 16.56 13.94 10.29
CA TYR A 98 15.23 14.56 10.34
C TYR A 98 15.33 16.09 10.28
N ARG A 99 14.37 16.73 9.61
CA ARG A 99 14.28 18.17 9.52
C ARG A 99 14.02 18.82 10.87
N ASP A 100 13.20 18.15 11.69
CA ASP A 100 12.81 18.63 13.01
C ASP A 100 12.45 17.45 13.95
N ARG A 101 12.37 17.77 15.25
CA ARG A 101 12.05 16.80 16.30
C ARG A 101 10.67 16.15 16.13
N ALA A 102 9.69 16.87 15.58
CA ALA A 102 8.35 16.32 15.39
C ALA A 102 8.35 15.24 14.29
N GLN A 103 9.13 15.45 13.23
CA GLN A 103 9.34 14.44 12.19
C GLN A 103 10.05 13.20 12.75
N GLU A 104 11.11 13.37 13.54
CA GLU A 104 11.81 12.26 14.20
C GLU A 104 10.87 11.43 15.10
N VAL A 105 10.12 12.09 15.99
CA VAL A 105 9.17 11.41 16.88
C VAL A 105 8.10 10.65 16.10
N ARG A 106 7.62 11.23 14.99
CA ARG A 106 6.66 10.52 14.12
C ARG A 106 7.27 9.29 13.46
N ALA A 107 8.50 9.38 12.98
CA ALA A 107 9.18 8.22 12.37
C ALA A 107 9.42 7.13 13.41
N LYS A 108 10.15 7.41 14.46
CA LYS A 108 10.50 6.43 15.51
C LYS A 108 9.31 5.78 16.23
N GLY A 109 8.16 6.43 16.27
CA GLY A 109 6.95 5.83 16.84
C GLY A 109 6.00 5.22 15.78
N TRP A 110 6.46 5.03 14.55
CA TRP A 110 5.59 4.57 13.46
C TRP A 110 5.08 3.14 13.70
N THR A 111 5.95 2.20 13.98
CA THR A 111 5.63 0.78 14.21
C THR A 111 4.53 0.59 15.25
N GLU A 112 4.68 1.24 16.43
CA GLU A 112 3.70 1.15 17.51
C GLU A 112 2.34 1.71 17.09
N ARG A 113 2.31 2.91 16.52
CA ARG A 113 1.06 3.54 16.09
C ARG A 113 0.38 2.77 14.97
N PHE A 114 1.15 2.24 14.02
CA PHE A 114 0.60 1.51 12.89
C PHE A 114 0.04 0.15 13.35
N THR A 115 0.74 -0.56 14.24
CA THR A 115 0.26 -1.80 14.87
C THR A 115 -1.06 -1.56 15.62
N GLN A 116 -1.15 -0.47 16.38
CA GLN A 116 -2.39 -0.10 17.08
C GLN A 116 -3.54 0.19 16.09
N ALA A 117 -3.25 0.91 15.00
CA ALA A 117 -4.23 1.21 13.95
C ALA A 117 -4.73 -0.07 13.27
N LEU A 118 -3.84 -1.01 12.93
CA LEU A 118 -4.20 -2.32 12.39
C LEU A 118 -5.12 -3.11 13.35
N GLY A 119 -4.77 -3.14 14.62
CA GLY A 119 -5.56 -3.86 15.64
C GLY A 119 -6.95 -3.29 15.91
N SER A 120 -7.20 -2.06 15.49
CA SER A 120 -8.50 -1.37 15.60
C SER A 120 -9.27 -1.25 14.28
N MET A 121 -8.68 -1.72 13.17
CA MET A 121 -9.28 -1.61 11.84
C MET A 121 -10.38 -2.66 11.66
N GLU A 122 -11.54 -2.24 11.17
CA GLU A 122 -12.66 -3.13 10.88
C GLU A 122 -12.26 -4.22 9.86
N GLY A 123 -12.72 -5.45 10.08
CA GLY A 123 -12.43 -6.59 9.21
C GLY A 123 -10.99 -7.12 9.31
N VAL A 124 -10.15 -6.57 10.21
CA VAL A 124 -8.77 -7.01 10.37
C VAL A 124 -8.61 -7.89 11.61
N ASN A 125 -8.14 -9.12 11.39
CA ASN A 125 -7.67 -9.99 12.47
C ASN A 125 -6.23 -9.59 12.85
N ALA A 126 -6.07 -8.98 14.01
CA ALA A 126 -4.78 -8.51 14.50
C ALA A 126 -3.71 -9.63 14.61
N ALA A 127 -4.11 -10.90 14.76
CA ALA A 127 -3.17 -12.02 14.76
C ALA A 127 -2.53 -12.27 13.37
N ASN A 128 -3.21 -11.82 12.31
CA ASN A 128 -2.77 -11.94 10.92
C ASN A 128 -2.23 -10.63 10.35
N ALA A 129 -1.93 -9.65 11.21
CA ALA A 129 -1.39 -8.37 10.82
C ALA A 129 -0.15 -8.02 11.64
N ALA A 130 0.86 -7.43 11.01
CA ALA A 130 2.10 -7.02 11.67
C ALA A 130 2.62 -5.70 11.08
N ALA A 131 3.40 -4.96 11.86
CA ALA A 131 4.17 -3.82 11.39
C ALA A 131 5.57 -3.83 12.00
N PHE A 132 6.61 -3.48 11.22
CA PHE A 132 7.99 -3.37 11.69
C PHE A 132 8.85 -2.48 10.77
N GLU A 133 9.97 -2.01 11.28
CA GLU A 133 11.03 -1.40 10.47
C GLU A 133 12.02 -2.48 9.99
N ILE A 134 12.71 -2.24 8.88
CA ILE A 134 13.53 -3.28 8.20
C ILE A 134 14.65 -3.86 9.06
N ASP A 135 15.16 -3.11 10.05
CA ASP A 135 16.15 -3.55 11.03
C ASP A 135 15.54 -4.34 12.19
N GLU A 136 14.22 -4.19 12.42
CA GLU A 136 13.44 -4.89 13.45
C GLU A 136 12.61 -6.06 12.87
N MET A 137 12.98 -6.58 11.70
CA MET A 137 12.27 -7.69 11.07
C MET A 137 12.15 -8.89 12.03
N PRO A 138 10.92 -9.33 12.37
CA PRO A 138 10.73 -10.45 13.30
C PRO A 138 11.36 -11.75 12.80
N GLU A 139 11.91 -12.54 13.72
CA GLU A 139 12.40 -13.90 13.43
C GLU A 139 11.30 -14.73 12.75
N GLY A 140 11.67 -15.50 11.73
CA GLY A 140 10.75 -16.35 10.96
C GLY A 140 9.97 -15.59 9.86
N THR A 141 10.25 -14.31 9.60
CA THR A 141 9.67 -13.57 8.46
C THR A 141 10.38 -13.90 7.15
N GLU A 142 11.66 -14.26 7.19
CA GLU A 142 12.44 -14.57 5.98
C GLU A 142 11.87 -15.77 5.22
N GLY A 143 11.77 -15.62 3.90
CA GLY A 143 11.27 -16.67 3.01
C GLY A 143 9.80 -17.01 3.16
N THR A 144 8.97 -16.16 3.78
CA THR A 144 7.54 -16.43 4.03
C THR A 144 6.57 -15.55 3.26
N VAL A 145 7.04 -14.47 2.66
CA VAL A 145 6.21 -13.48 1.96
C VAL A 145 5.99 -13.87 0.51
N ASP A 146 4.73 -13.90 0.07
CA ASP A 146 4.35 -14.19 -1.32
C ASP A 146 4.48 -12.96 -2.21
N ARG A 147 4.10 -11.79 -1.69
CA ARG A 147 4.16 -10.52 -2.43
C ARG A 147 4.68 -9.40 -1.54
N VAL A 148 5.60 -8.62 -2.08
CA VAL A 148 5.97 -7.31 -1.54
C VAL A 148 5.38 -6.25 -2.46
N LEU A 149 4.68 -5.26 -1.90
CA LEU A 149 4.03 -4.19 -2.66
C LEU A 149 4.61 -2.83 -2.29
N ILE A 150 5.01 -2.05 -3.29
CA ILE A 150 5.61 -0.72 -3.13
C ILE A 150 4.79 0.28 -3.93
N PHE A 151 3.97 1.07 -3.23
CA PHE A 151 3.07 2.02 -3.86
C PHE A 151 3.61 3.45 -3.76
N ARG A 152 4.05 4.03 -4.88
CA ARG A 152 4.43 5.46 -5.02
C ARG A 152 5.53 5.91 -4.04
N SER A 153 6.41 5.00 -3.66
CA SER A 153 7.48 5.26 -2.70
C SER A 153 8.88 5.20 -3.30
N MET A 154 9.05 4.65 -4.52
CA MET A 154 10.36 4.48 -5.14
C MET A 154 11.12 5.79 -5.33
N HIS A 155 10.43 6.89 -5.68
CA HIS A 155 11.07 8.20 -5.77
C HIS A 155 11.66 8.66 -4.42
N GLY A 156 10.96 8.42 -3.32
CA GLY A 156 11.43 8.73 -1.97
C GLY A 156 12.65 7.90 -1.59
N LEU A 157 12.61 6.59 -1.88
CA LEU A 157 13.73 5.67 -1.66
C LEU A 157 14.97 6.08 -2.47
N ASN A 158 14.79 6.46 -3.73
CA ASN A 158 15.89 6.95 -4.57
C ASN A 158 16.48 8.26 -4.02
N MET A 159 15.64 9.19 -3.60
CA MET A 159 16.08 10.48 -3.04
C MET A 159 16.82 10.34 -1.71
N SER A 160 16.43 9.40 -0.86
CA SER A 160 17.07 9.13 0.43
C SER A 160 18.24 8.15 0.33
N ASN A 161 18.54 7.64 -0.88
CA ASN A 161 19.55 6.60 -1.11
C ASN A 161 19.35 5.35 -0.23
N SER A 162 18.10 4.94 -0.05
CA SER A 162 17.71 3.80 0.80
C SER A 162 17.00 2.68 0.03
N ALA A 163 16.96 2.76 -1.30
CA ALA A 163 16.34 1.73 -2.14
C ALA A 163 16.99 0.36 -1.93
N ASP A 164 18.31 0.32 -1.84
CA ASP A 164 19.08 -0.92 -1.63
C ASP A 164 18.68 -1.64 -0.34
N ASP A 165 18.58 -0.91 0.77
CA ASP A 165 18.27 -1.52 2.07
C ASP A 165 16.85 -2.10 2.08
N VAL A 166 15.89 -1.36 1.53
CA VAL A 166 14.50 -1.81 1.42
C VAL A 166 14.38 -3.00 0.47
N LEU A 167 15.04 -2.97 -0.69
CA LEU A 167 14.97 -4.07 -1.66
C LEU A 167 15.70 -5.33 -1.16
N LYS A 168 16.81 -5.20 -0.42
CA LYS A 168 17.45 -6.33 0.28
C LYS A 168 16.53 -6.94 1.34
N ALA A 169 15.86 -6.11 2.14
CA ALA A 169 14.87 -6.59 3.10
C ALA A 169 13.70 -7.30 2.41
N ALA A 170 13.17 -6.72 1.33
CA ALA A 170 12.13 -7.35 0.51
C ALA A 170 12.58 -8.72 -0.03
N ARG A 171 13.81 -8.81 -0.58
CA ARG A 171 14.38 -10.06 -1.10
C ARG A 171 14.52 -11.14 -0.01
N ARG A 172 14.90 -10.76 1.20
CA ARG A 172 14.99 -11.68 2.36
C ARG A 172 13.61 -12.20 2.78
N MET A 173 12.61 -11.33 2.83
CA MET A 173 11.24 -11.72 3.21
C MET A 173 10.58 -12.65 2.19
N LEU A 174 10.83 -12.44 0.90
CA LEU A 174 10.15 -13.17 -0.17
C LEU A 174 10.50 -14.66 -0.19
N LYS A 175 9.48 -15.49 -0.42
CA LYS A 175 9.64 -16.88 -0.88
C LYS A 175 10.48 -16.94 -2.15
N ASP A 176 10.93 -18.14 -2.55
CA ASP A 176 11.73 -18.29 -3.77
C ASP A 176 10.94 -17.90 -5.03
N ASP A 177 9.63 -18.17 -5.06
CA ASP A 177 8.69 -17.77 -6.12
C ASP A 177 7.94 -16.46 -5.81
N GLY A 178 8.33 -15.78 -4.73
CA GLY A 178 7.73 -14.50 -4.31
C GLY A 178 8.06 -13.36 -5.27
N MET A 179 7.16 -12.41 -5.39
CA MET A 179 7.28 -11.29 -6.34
C MET A 179 7.12 -9.91 -5.68
N VAL A 180 7.67 -8.88 -6.33
CA VAL A 180 7.49 -7.48 -5.92
C VAL A 180 6.62 -6.75 -6.93
N GLY A 181 5.47 -6.22 -6.48
CA GLY A 181 4.61 -5.34 -7.25
C GLY A 181 4.93 -3.86 -6.96
N VAL A 182 5.11 -3.07 -8.01
CA VAL A 182 5.44 -1.65 -7.90
C VAL A 182 4.46 -0.80 -8.69
N VAL A 183 3.89 0.22 -8.06
CA VAL A 183 3.21 1.33 -8.73
C VAL A 183 3.99 2.60 -8.43
N GLN A 184 4.52 3.29 -9.45
CA GLN A 184 5.33 4.49 -9.26
C GLN A 184 4.96 5.57 -10.27
N HIS A 185 4.99 6.83 -9.86
CA HIS A 185 4.80 8.01 -10.73
C HIS A 185 5.81 8.00 -11.86
N ARG A 186 5.33 8.06 -13.10
CA ARG A 186 6.12 7.85 -14.29
C ARG A 186 6.52 9.19 -14.95
N ALA A 187 7.83 9.42 -15.06
CA ALA A 187 8.37 10.48 -15.89
C ALA A 187 8.29 10.10 -17.37
N PRO A 188 8.20 11.07 -18.30
CA PRO A 188 8.37 10.80 -19.72
C PRO A 188 9.70 10.09 -20.00
N GLU A 189 9.72 9.14 -20.95
CA GLU A 189 10.94 8.36 -21.28
C GLU A 189 12.13 9.22 -21.69
N GLY A 190 11.88 10.32 -22.38
CA GLY A 190 12.90 11.27 -22.80
C GLY A 190 13.34 12.28 -21.74
N ALA A 191 12.75 12.26 -20.53
CA ALA A 191 13.10 13.19 -19.47
C ALA A 191 14.53 12.92 -18.98
N SER A 192 15.29 14.00 -18.77
CA SER A 192 16.62 13.89 -18.17
C SER A 192 16.53 13.68 -16.66
N TYR A 193 17.58 13.13 -16.04
CA TYR A 193 17.63 13.03 -14.57
C TYR A 193 17.52 14.40 -13.90
N ASP A 194 18.08 15.45 -14.52
CA ASP A 194 17.97 16.82 -14.00
C ASP A 194 16.52 17.32 -13.97
N ASP A 195 15.68 16.84 -14.89
CA ASP A 195 14.28 17.26 -14.95
C ASP A 195 13.40 16.61 -13.88
N TYR A 196 13.62 15.35 -13.54
CA TYR A 196 12.72 14.65 -12.58
C TYR A 196 13.44 14.24 -11.28
N GLY A 197 14.69 13.80 -11.34
CA GLY A 197 15.44 13.30 -10.19
C GLY A 197 16.04 14.42 -9.36
N ALA A 198 16.91 15.25 -9.97
CA ALA A 198 17.61 16.33 -9.26
C ALA A 198 16.65 17.40 -8.69
N ARG A 199 15.52 17.65 -9.35
CA ARG A 199 14.48 18.58 -8.89
C ARG A 199 13.49 17.95 -7.92
N GLN A 200 13.65 16.68 -7.58
CA GLN A 200 12.81 15.97 -6.62
C GLN A 200 11.31 16.08 -6.94
N ARG A 201 10.95 15.89 -8.21
CA ARG A 201 9.56 16.06 -8.67
C ARG A 201 8.64 14.87 -8.39
N GLY A 202 9.16 13.80 -7.76
CA GLY A 202 8.37 12.61 -7.41
C GLY A 202 8.13 11.63 -8.57
N TYR A 203 8.48 11.99 -9.79
CA TYR A 203 8.42 11.10 -10.95
C TYR A 203 9.73 10.34 -11.16
N MET A 204 9.65 9.15 -11.78
CA MET A 204 10.81 8.36 -12.20
C MET A 204 10.57 7.77 -13.57
N ARG A 205 11.62 7.61 -14.39
CA ARG A 205 11.49 6.86 -15.65
C ARG A 205 11.35 5.37 -15.35
N THR A 206 10.56 4.67 -16.17
CA THR A 206 10.36 3.22 -16.02
C THR A 206 11.68 2.45 -16.02
N GLN A 207 12.57 2.79 -16.96
CA GLN A 207 13.89 2.15 -17.06
C GLN A 207 14.77 2.35 -15.81
N ASP A 208 14.65 3.49 -15.09
CA ASP A 208 15.46 3.72 -13.87
C ASP A 208 14.94 2.90 -12.71
N VAL A 209 13.60 2.73 -12.57
CA VAL A 209 13.04 1.82 -11.59
C VAL A 209 13.48 0.38 -11.88
N ILE A 210 13.42 -0.06 -13.14
CA ILE A 210 13.87 -1.40 -13.55
C ILE A 210 15.34 -1.59 -13.18
N ALA A 211 16.23 -0.64 -13.53
CA ALA A 211 17.66 -0.73 -13.25
C ALA A 211 17.96 -0.80 -11.73
N ILE A 212 17.22 -0.07 -10.89
CA ILE A 212 17.34 -0.16 -9.43
C ILE A 212 17.00 -1.57 -8.94
N PHE A 213 15.93 -2.18 -9.45
CA PHE A 213 15.55 -3.54 -9.10
C PHE A 213 16.56 -4.58 -9.58
N GLU A 214 17.04 -4.47 -10.82
CA GLU A 214 18.07 -5.36 -11.37
C GLU A 214 19.36 -5.30 -10.56
N ALA A 215 19.80 -4.10 -10.16
CA ALA A 215 20.98 -3.92 -9.30
C ALA A 215 20.83 -4.59 -7.93
N ASN A 216 19.58 -4.86 -7.48
CA ASN A 216 19.26 -5.51 -6.21
C ASN A 216 18.85 -7.00 -6.38
N GLY A 217 19.15 -7.61 -7.51
CA GLY A 217 18.94 -9.05 -7.74
C GLY A 217 17.49 -9.42 -8.03
N PHE A 218 16.76 -8.54 -8.70
CA PHE A 218 15.44 -8.81 -9.26
C PHE A 218 15.48 -8.70 -10.78
N GLU A 219 14.51 -9.29 -11.46
CA GLU A 219 14.28 -9.11 -12.89
C GLU A 219 12.82 -8.77 -13.16
N LEU A 220 12.58 -7.97 -14.19
CA LEU A 220 11.22 -7.60 -14.60
C LEU A 220 10.48 -8.83 -15.14
N ALA A 221 9.38 -9.22 -14.50
CA ALA A 221 8.53 -10.32 -14.94
C ALA A 221 7.37 -9.84 -15.83
N ALA A 222 6.77 -8.70 -15.52
CA ALA A 222 5.66 -8.12 -16.29
C ALA A 222 5.53 -6.62 -16.03
N GLN A 223 4.85 -5.92 -16.96
CA GLN A 223 4.44 -4.52 -16.80
C GLN A 223 3.02 -4.31 -17.31
N SER A 224 2.34 -3.28 -16.79
CA SER A 224 0.96 -2.96 -17.16
C SER A 224 0.73 -1.44 -17.21
N GLU A 225 -0.21 -1.03 -18.04
CA GLU A 225 -0.70 0.34 -18.13
C GLU A 225 -1.99 0.59 -17.30
N ILE A 226 -2.35 -0.32 -16.40
CA ILE A 226 -3.56 -0.22 -15.55
C ILE A 226 -3.64 1.15 -14.85
N ASN A 227 -2.52 1.68 -14.35
CA ASN A 227 -2.45 2.93 -13.62
C ASN A 227 -1.94 4.10 -14.48
N ALA A 228 -1.90 3.96 -15.80
CA ALA A 228 -1.48 5.03 -16.69
C ALA A 228 -2.50 6.17 -16.76
N ASN A 229 -2.01 7.40 -16.82
CA ASN A 229 -2.83 8.58 -17.10
C ASN A 229 -2.16 9.47 -18.15
N PRO A 230 -2.49 9.29 -19.45
CA PRO A 230 -1.86 10.07 -20.52
C PRO A 230 -2.23 11.58 -20.50
N LYS A 231 -3.12 12.00 -19.59
CA LYS A 231 -3.43 13.43 -19.40
C LYS A 231 -2.43 14.14 -18.50
N ASP A 232 -1.63 13.38 -17.71
CA ASP A 232 -0.57 13.94 -16.88
C ASP A 232 0.68 14.17 -17.74
N PRO A 233 1.12 15.41 -17.99
CA PRO A 233 2.33 15.68 -18.75
C PRO A 233 3.60 15.35 -17.97
N ALA A 234 3.50 15.14 -16.65
CA ALA A 234 4.57 14.84 -15.72
C ALA A 234 5.74 15.87 -15.73
N ASP A 235 5.47 17.11 -16.13
CA ASP A 235 6.44 18.21 -16.23
C ASP A 235 6.15 19.39 -15.27
N TRP A 236 5.24 19.18 -14.33
CA TRP A 236 4.83 20.19 -13.34
C TRP A 236 6.04 20.73 -12.56
N GLU A 237 6.14 22.03 -12.41
CA GLU A 237 7.22 22.67 -11.64
C GLU A 237 7.23 22.19 -10.18
N GLY A 238 6.05 22.08 -9.54
CA GLY A 238 5.86 21.52 -8.20
C GLY A 238 5.90 19.98 -8.14
N GLY A 239 6.21 19.30 -9.27
CA GLY A 239 6.24 17.86 -9.35
C GLY A 239 4.87 17.20 -9.23
N VAL A 240 4.87 15.92 -8.91
CA VAL A 240 3.66 15.09 -8.78
C VAL A 240 2.66 15.63 -7.74
N TRP A 241 3.12 16.39 -6.77
CA TRP A 241 2.27 16.97 -5.72
C TRP A 241 1.36 18.10 -6.23
N THR A 242 1.60 18.63 -7.42
CA THR A 242 0.69 19.53 -8.13
C THR A 242 -0.59 18.81 -8.54
N MET A 243 -0.53 17.50 -8.76
CA MET A 243 -1.68 16.66 -9.14
C MET A 243 -2.52 16.27 -7.92
N PRO A 244 -3.80 15.89 -8.12
CA PRO A 244 -4.58 15.25 -7.06
C PRO A 244 -3.87 14.01 -6.48
N PRO A 245 -4.04 13.75 -5.19
CA PRO A 245 -4.90 14.44 -4.24
C PRO A 245 -4.24 15.62 -3.52
N THR A 246 -2.94 15.84 -3.71
CA THR A 246 -2.18 16.83 -2.93
C THR A 246 -2.56 18.26 -3.30
N LEU A 247 -2.65 18.55 -4.61
CA LEU A 247 -3.03 19.88 -5.12
C LEU A 247 -2.20 20.99 -4.44
N SER A 248 -0.85 20.88 -4.55
CA SER A 248 0.08 21.80 -3.87
C SER A 248 0.32 23.12 -4.62
N GLY A 249 -0.48 23.40 -5.64
CA GLY A 249 -0.42 24.62 -6.43
C GLY A 249 -1.17 25.80 -5.79
N ASP A 250 -1.35 26.84 -6.58
CA ASP A 250 -2.33 27.89 -6.32
C ASP A 250 -3.72 27.49 -6.86
N ASP A 251 -4.75 28.30 -6.56
CA ASP A 251 -6.13 28.03 -6.99
C ASP A 251 -6.27 27.83 -8.51
N ALA A 252 -5.48 28.54 -9.32
CA ALA A 252 -5.52 28.44 -10.77
C ALA A 252 -4.90 27.12 -11.26
N MET A 253 -3.79 26.69 -10.64
CA MET A 253 -3.14 25.40 -10.90
C MET A 253 -4.03 24.26 -10.45
N ASP A 254 -4.60 24.33 -9.27
CA ASP A 254 -5.52 23.34 -8.72
C ASP A 254 -6.76 23.16 -9.62
N ALA A 255 -7.33 24.25 -10.12
CA ALA A 255 -8.45 24.20 -11.08
C ALA A 255 -8.06 23.50 -12.39
N ARG A 256 -6.83 23.72 -12.88
CA ARG A 256 -6.30 23.07 -14.08
C ARG A 256 -6.07 21.57 -13.87
N THR A 257 -5.46 21.15 -12.75
CA THR A 257 -5.04 19.78 -12.52
C THR A 257 -6.16 18.90 -11.97
N ARG A 258 -7.11 19.45 -11.23
CA ARG A 258 -8.20 18.71 -10.57
C ARG A 258 -8.98 17.78 -11.50
N ASN A 259 -9.18 18.17 -12.76
CA ASN A 259 -9.92 17.38 -13.75
C ASN A 259 -9.05 16.41 -14.56
N LEU A 260 -7.73 16.41 -14.33
CA LEU A 260 -6.81 15.50 -15.01
C LEU A 260 -6.77 14.11 -14.35
N GLY A 261 -7.25 14.03 -13.11
CA GLY A 261 -7.11 12.81 -12.29
C GLY A 261 -5.80 12.76 -11.54
N GLU A 262 -5.43 11.58 -11.02
CA GLU A 262 -4.12 11.38 -10.39
C GLU A 262 -3.01 11.25 -11.45
N SER A 263 -1.76 11.36 -11.03
CA SER A 263 -0.58 11.29 -11.90
C SER A 263 -0.51 10.03 -12.76
N ASP A 264 0.22 10.12 -13.87
CA ASP A 264 0.62 8.96 -14.66
C ASP A 264 1.52 8.01 -13.86
N ARG A 265 1.27 6.70 -13.95
CA ARG A 265 2.00 5.70 -13.17
C ARG A 265 2.30 4.44 -13.96
N MET A 266 3.55 4.00 -13.88
CA MET A 266 3.95 2.65 -14.28
C MET A 266 3.45 1.63 -13.26
N THR A 267 3.15 0.41 -13.70
CA THR A 267 2.82 -0.75 -12.87
C THR A 267 3.72 -1.89 -13.31
N LEU A 268 4.61 -2.32 -12.40
CA LEU A 268 5.68 -3.27 -12.70
C LEU A 268 5.62 -4.45 -11.73
N LEU A 269 5.91 -5.64 -12.21
CA LEU A 269 6.03 -6.86 -11.42
C LEU A 269 7.41 -7.45 -11.60
N PHE A 270 8.11 -7.68 -10.49
CA PHE A 270 9.46 -8.23 -10.47
C PHE A 270 9.48 -9.58 -9.76
N LYS A 271 10.36 -10.48 -10.19
CA LYS A 271 10.72 -11.71 -9.49
C LYS A 271 12.18 -11.67 -9.07
N LYS A 272 12.60 -12.58 -8.19
CA LYS A 272 14.03 -12.76 -7.90
C LYS A 272 14.76 -13.16 -9.18
N ALA A 273 15.90 -12.53 -9.45
CA ALA A 273 16.82 -13.02 -10.47
C ALA A 273 17.51 -14.31 -9.98
N ASP A 274 17.80 -15.21 -10.90
CA ASP A 274 18.49 -16.49 -10.65
C ASP A 274 19.89 -16.31 -10.07
#